data_23e95f83225e29f4233779af5cf30808
#
_entry.id   23e95f83225e29f4233779af5cf30808
#
_cell.length_a   1.000
_cell.length_b   1.000
_cell.length_c   1.000
_cell.angle_alpha   90.00
_cell.angle_beta   90.00
_cell.angle_gamma   90.00
#
_symmetry.space_group_name_H-M   'P 1'
#
loop_
_entity.id
_entity.type
_entity.pdbx_description
1 polymer ?
#
loop_
_entity_poly.entity_id
_entity_poly.type
_entity_poly.pdbx_seq_one_letter_code
_entity_poly.pdbx_strand_id
1 'polypeptide(L)'
;MNNYFQLSSIFVRDELSRLLQGTVSETGMAEWLQVEADSDGEGDGTYPEPRVIHIRYQSLFDEDLPYLHSEVKLEVGARSLLEPTATAVVTSVIEDVLPVSTTIERVMIPTALAEKTFLEKAFLLHELFSSQTSKEAYRKSRHLYDLAQMMSTNIAARAIADDDLWNTIHHHRELF
;
A
#
# COMPACT_ATOMS: atom_id res chain seq x y z
N MET A 1 -1.00 2.46 24.03
CA MET A 1 -0.70 1.92 22.70
C MET A 1 -1.79 0.98 22.15
N ASN A 2 -2.42 0.14 22.97
CA ASN A 2 -3.46 -0.82 22.48
C ASN A 2 -4.74 -0.21 21.86
N ASN A 3 -5.11 1.02 22.20
CA ASN A 3 -6.42 1.56 21.82
C ASN A 3 -6.55 1.94 20.34
N TYR A 4 -5.47 2.45 19.72
CA TYR A 4 -5.47 2.82 18.31
C TYR A 4 -5.55 1.61 17.36
N PHE A 5 -4.93 0.50 17.74
CA PHE A 5 -4.97 -0.73 16.95
C PHE A 5 -6.34 -1.41 16.99
N GLN A 6 -7.00 -1.41 18.13
CA GLN A 6 -8.38 -1.92 18.24
C GLN A 6 -9.36 -1.08 17.41
N LEU A 7 -9.23 0.24 17.44
CA LEU A 7 -10.08 1.13 16.65
C LEU A 7 -9.87 0.96 15.15
N SER A 8 -8.63 0.84 14.70
CA SER A 8 -8.35 0.60 13.27
C SER A 8 -8.88 -0.75 12.80
N SER A 9 -8.74 -1.78 13.60
CA SER A 9 -9.25 -3.12 13.33
C SER A 9 -10.77 -3.16 13.18
N ILE A 10 -11.49 -2.57 14.13
CA ILE A 10 -12.95 -2.48 14.10
C ILE A 10 -13.40 -1.67 12.88
N PHE A 11 -12.75 -0.54 12.61
CA PHE A 11 -13.06 0.30 11.46
C PHE A 11 -12.90 -0.46 10.14
N VAL A 12 -11.78 -1.15 9.95
CA VAL A 12 -11.50 -1.88 8.70
C VAL A 12 -12.48 -3.03 8.52
N ARG A 13 -12.67 -3.84 9.56
CA ARG A 13 -13.53 -5.02 9.48
C ARG A 13 -15.00 -4.66 9.32
N ASP A 14 -15.51 -3.77 10.15
CA ASP A 14 -16.95 -3.55 10.29
C ASP A 14 -17.44 -2.39 9.42
N GLU A 15 -16.69 -1.30 9.34
CA GLU A 15 -17.14 -0.08 8.65
C GLU A 15 -16.66 -0.04 7.20
N LEU A 16 -15.37 -0.15 6.95
CA LEU A 16 -14.80 -0.04 5.61
C LEU A 16 -15.22 -1.21 4.71
N SER A 17 -15.21 -2.44 5.22
CA SER A 17 -15.72 -3.60 4.48
C SER A 17 -17.18 -3.45 4.10
N ARG A 18 -18.02 -2.99 5.03
CA ARG A 18 -19.44 -2.76 4.79
C ARG A 18 -19.67 -1.68 3.72
N LEU A 19 -18.91 -0.58 3.77
CA LEU A 19 -18.97 0.48 2.76
C LEU A 19 -18.57 -0.04 1.37
N LEU A 20 -17.50 -0.81 1.29
CA LEU A 20 -17.05 -1.41 0.02
C LEU A 20 -18.07 -2.42 -0.54
N GLN A 21 -18.64 -3.29 0.31
CA GLN A 21 -19.70 -4.21 -0.09
C GLN A 21 -20.94 -3.46 -0.58
N GLY A 22 -21.32 -2.37 0.10
CA GLY A 22 -22.39 -1.49 -0.32
C GLY A 22 -22.14 -0.89 -1.71
N THR A 23 -20.96 -0.33 -1.92
CA THR A 23 -20.55 0.24 -3.21
C THR A 23 -20.58 -0.80 -4.34
N VAL A 24 -20.05 -2.00 -4.09
CA VAL A 24 -20.09 -3.11 -5.07
C VAL A 24 -21.53 -3.48 -5.44
N SER A 25 -22.41 -3.49 -4.45
CA SER A 25 -23.84 -3.80 -4.68
C SER A 25 -24.55 -2.68 -5.44
N GLU A 26 -24.35 -1.43 -5.08
CA GLU A 26 -24.97 -0.25 -5.71
C GLU A 26 -24.51 -0.05 -7.16
N THR A 27 -23.27 -0.41 -7.47
CA THR A 27 -22.73 -0.34 -8.84
C THR A 27 -23.13 -1.54 -9.71
N GLY A 28 -23.85 -2.53 -9.17
CA GLY A 28 -24.21 -3.75 -9.87
C GLY A 28 -23.05 -4.70 -10.15
N MET A 29 -21.92 -4.52 -9.44
CA MET A 29 -20.72 -5.32 -9.63
C MET A 29 -20.64 -6.56 -8.73
N ALA A 30 -21.70 -6.87 -7.97
CA ALA A 30 -21.70 -7.96 -6.99
C ALA A 30 -21.53 -9.36 -7.60
N GLU A 31 -21.82 -9.55 -8.89
CA GLU A 31 -21.55 -10.81 -9.59
C GLU A 31 -20.04 -11.00 -9.90
N TRP A 32 -19.29 -9.90 -9.99
CA TRP A 32 -17.90 -9.90 -10.44
C TRP A 32 -16.91 -9.65 -9.31
N LEU A 33 -17.35 -9.00 -8.23
CA LEU A 33 -16.50 -8.57 -7.12
C LEU A 33 -17.00 -9.12 -5.81
N GLN A 34 -16.07 -9.66 -5.02
CA GLN A 34 -16.31 -10.10 -3.64
C GLN A 34 -15.39 -9.34 -2.70
N VAL A 35 -15.94 -8.79 -1.64
CA VAL A 35 -15.19 -8.04 -0.62
C VAL A 35 -15.15 -8.85 0.67
N GLU A 36 -13.96 -9.17 1.15
CA GLU A 36 -13.72 -9.95 2.36
C GLU A 36 -12.61 -9.32 3.19
N ALA A 37 -12.83 -9.13 4.48
CA ALA A 37 -11.79 -8.69 5.39
C ALA A 37 -11.13 -9.88 6.07
N ASP A 38 -9.83 -9.78 6.35
CA ASP A 38 -9.11 -10.79 7.12
C ASP A 38 -9.74 -10.99 8.49
N SER A 39 -9.74 -12.22 8.97
CA SER A 39 -10.13 -12.56 10.32
C SER A 39 -9.10 -12.09 11.34
N ASP A 40 -9.55 -11.76 12.56
CA ASP A 40 -8.66 -11.42 13.66
C ASP A 40 -7.74 -12.60 14.00
N GLY A 41 -6.42 -12.38 13.97
CA GLY A 41 -5.45 -13.31 14.51
C GLY A 41 -4.47 -13.97 13.54
N GLU A 42 -4.47 -13.63 12.27
CA GLU A 42 -3.53 -14.19 11.27
C GLU A 42 -2.18 -13.47 11.18
N GLY A 43 -1.72 -12.83 12.24
CA GLY A 43 -0.38 -12.26 12.35
C GLY A 43 0.53 -13.13 13.21
N ASP A 44 1.85 -13.01 13.07
CA ASP A 44 2.83 -13.71 13.91
C ASP A 44 2.87 -13.23 15.38
N GLY A 45 1.98 -12.30 15.73
CA GLY A 45 1.82 -11.76 17.08
C GLY A 45 2.91 -10.77 17.52
N THR A 46 3.96 -10.59 16.74
CA THR A 46 5.09 -9.70 17.08
C THR A 46 4.74 -8.23 16.86
N TYR A 47 3.91 -7.97 15.88
CA TYR A 47 3.41 -6.63 15.55
C TYR A 47 1.95 -6.70 15.14
N PRO A 48 1.13 -5.69 15.50
CA PRO A 48 -0.21 -5.60 14.94
C PRO A 48 -0.10 -5.43 13.43
N GLU A 49 -0.46 -6.48 12.72
CA GLU A 49 -0.46 -6.51 11.26
C GLU A 49 -1.38 -5.44 10.67
N PRO A 50 -1.04 -4.88 9.50
CA PRO A 50 -1.98 -4.09 8.74
C PRO A 50 -3.26 -4.91 8.51
N ARG A 51 -4.42 -4.30 8.73
CA ARG A 51 -5.68 -4.96 8.41
C ARG A 51 -5.84 -4.99 6.91
N VAL A 52 -6.21 -6.14 6.39
CA VAL A 52 -6.31 -6.38 4.96
C VAL A 52 -7.76 -6.61 4.58
N ILE A 53 -8.19 -5.97 3.50
CA ILE A 53 -9.43 -6.27 2.81
C ILE A 53 -9.07 -6.78 1.43
N HIS A 54 -9.58 -7.94 1.10
CA HIS A 54 -9.45 -8.56 -0.22
C HIS A 54 -10.66 -8.20 -1.07
N ILE A 55 -10.43 -7.59 -2.21
CA ILE A 55 -11.44 -7.39 -3.24
C ILE A 55 -11.10 -8.38 -4.35
N ARG A 56 -11.77 -9.52 -4.35
CA ARG A 56 -11.58 -10.57 -5.34
C ARG A 56 -12.44 -10.31 -6.56
N TYR A 57 -11.89 -10.56 -7.73
CA TYR A 57 -12.59 -10.42 -9.00
C TYR A 57 -12.47 -11.70 -9.82
N GLN A 58 -13.46 -11.93 -10.68
CA GLN A 58 -13.42 -13.06 -11.60
C GLN A 58 -12.36 -12.81 -12.67
N SER A 59 -11.35 -13.69 -12.78
CA SER A 59 -10.39 -13.62 -13.87
C SER A 59 -11.07 -13.88 -15.21
N LEU A 60 -10.66 -13.11 -16.22
CA LEU A 60 -11.05 -13.35 -17.63
C LEU A 60 -10.09 -14.35 -18.30
N PHE A 61 -9.04 -14.77 -17.62
CA PHE A 61 -8.02 -15.69 -18.13
C PHE A 61 -8.11 -17.00 -17.37
N ASP A 62 -8.08 -18.12 -18.12
CA ASP A 62 -8.12 -19.46 -17.54
C ASP A 62 -6.75 -19.91 -16.98
N GLU A 63 -5.71 -19.11 -17.12
CA GLU A 63 -4.36 -19.43 -16.64
C GLU A 63 -4.15 -18.93 -15.22
N ASP A 64 -3.92 -19.84 -14.29
CA ASP A 64 -3.42 -19.52 -12.95
C ASP A 64 -1.95 -19.06 -13.05
N LEU A 65 -1.74 -17.77 -13.02
CA LEU A 65 -0.39 -17.20 -12.94
C LEU A 65 0.08 -17.24 -11.49
N PRO A 66 1.21 -17.91 -11.18
CA PRO A 66 1.65 -18.13 -9.78
C PRO A 66 1.86 -16.87 -8.96
N TYR A 67 1.97 -15.72 -9.60
CA TYR A 67 2.25 -14.42 -8.98
C TYR A 67 1.09 -13.41 -9.06
N LEU A 68 0.05 -13.69 -9.84
CA LEU A 68 -1.09 -12.81 -10.04
C LEU A 68 -2.34 -13.48 -9.48
N HIS A 69 -2.72 -13.05 -8.30
CA HIS A 69 -4.01 -13.41 -7.75
C HIS A 69 -5.08 -12.46 -8.30
N SER A 70 -6.26 -12.99 -8.60
CA SER A 70 -7.41 -12.20 -9.05
C SER A 70 -8.02 -11.42 -7.88
N GLU A 71 -7.19 -10.59 -7.25
CA GLU A 71 -7.58 -9.78 -6.09
C GLU A 71 -6.85 -8.45 -6.03
N VAL A 72 -7.51 -7.45 -5.47
CA VAL A 72 -6.92 -6.21 -5.01
C VAL A 72 -6.87 -6.25 -3.49
N LYS A 73 -5.69 -6.03 -2.91
CA LYS A 73 -5.50 -5.93 -1.46
C LYS A 73 -5.53 -4.48 -1.03
N LEU A 74 -6.36 -4.18 -0.05
CA LEU A 74 -6.34 -2.94 0.70
C LEU A 74 -5.70 -3.22 2.06
N GLU A 75 -4.47 -2.75 2.25
CA GLU A 75 -3.75 -2.87 3.51
C GLU A 75 -3.88 -1.57 4.29
N VAL A 76 -4.51 -1.62 5.46
CA VAL A 76 -4.73 -0.43 6.31
C VAL A 76 -3.88 -0.55 7.55
N GLY A 77 -2.94 0.36 7.71
CA GLY A 77 -2.02 0.38 8.84
C GLY A 77 -1.97 1.74 9.53
N ALA A 78 -1.80 1.74 10.84
CA ALA A 78 -1.72 2.95 11.67
C ALA A 78 -0.27 3.39 11.97
N ARG A 79 0.73 2.73 11.38
CA ARG A 79 2.15 2.96 11.68
C ARG A 79 2.84 3.94 10.74
N SER A 80 2.30 4.11 9.54
CA SER A 80 2.90 5.02 8.57
C SER A 80 2.68 6.46 8.98
N LEU A 81 3.69 7.29 8.77
CA LEU A 81 3.50 8.73 8.76
C LEU A 81 2.47 9.07 7.68
N LEU A 82 1.41 9.78 8.07
CA LEU A 82 0.42 10.25 7.11
C LEU A 82 1.04 11.29 6.18
N GLU A 83 1.73 12.25 6.76
CA GLU A 83 2.36 13.37 6.05
C GLU A 83 3.87 13.15 5.80
N PRO A 84 4.46 13.77 4.76
CA PRO A 84 3.78 14.60 3.77
C PRO A 84 3.11 13.80 2.65
N THR A 85 1.95 14.28 2.20
CA THR A 85 1.18 13.72 1.08
C THR A 85 0.93 14.77 0.01
N ALA A 86 0.65 14.32 -1.20
CA ALA A 86 0.13 15.14 -2.29
C ALA A 86 -1.09 14.44 -2.92
N THR A 87 -1.98 15.21 -3.50
CA THR A 87 -3.10 14.65 -4.24
C THR A 87 -2.63 14.16 -5.61
N ALA A 88 -2.76 12.86 -5.88
CA ALA A 88 -2.50 12.29 -7.19
C ALA A 88 -3.82 11.95 -7.91
N VAL A 89 -3.83 12.17 -9.20
CA VAL A 89 -4.91 11.69 -10.08
C VAL A 89 -4.57 10.27 -10.49
N VAL A 90 -5.45 9.34 -10.17
CA VAL A 90 -5.30 7.93 -10.54
C VAL A 90 -6.24 7.64 -11.71
N THR A 91 -5.66 7.09 -12.77
CA THR A 91 -6.38 6.65 -13.97
C THR A 91 -6.05 5.19 -14.24
N SER A 92 -6.86 4.52 -15.04
CA SER A 92 -6.56 3.18 -15.49
C SER A 92 -5.42 3.19 -16.51
N VAL A 93 -4.48 2.26 -16.40
CA VAL A 93 -3.41 2.06 -17.40
C VAL A 93 -4.01 1.71 -18.78
N ILE A 94 -5.20 1.13 -18.81
CA ILE A 94 -5.91 0.84 -20.06
C ILE A 94 -6.29 2.12 -20.81
N GLU A 95 -6.60 3.22 -20.09
CA GLU A 95 -6.93 4.51 -20.69
C GLU A 95 -5.74 5.10 -21.48
N ASP A 96 -4.51 4.87 -21.01
CA ASP A 96 -3.29 5.36 -21.67
C ASP A 96 -2.96 4.56 -22.95
N VAL A 97 -3.34 3.28 -23.00
CA VAL A 97 -2.99 2.35 -24.09
C VAL A 97 -4.11 2.21 -25.11
N LEU A 98 -5.34 2.20 -24.64
CA LEU A 98 -6.53 2.07 -25.48
C LEU A 98 -7.40 3.32 -25.31
N PRO A 99 -7.50 4.20 -26.31
CA PRO A 99 -8.42 5.32 -26.30
C PRO A 99 -9.86 4.77 -26.38
N VAL A 100 -10.38 4.33 -25.23
CA VAL A 100 -11.75 3.80 -25.11
C VAL A 100 -12.69 4.98 -24.95
N SER A 101 -13.82 4.96 -25.64
CA SER A 101 -14.85 5.99 -25.53
C SER A 101 -15.64 5.96 -24.21
N THR A 102 -15.20 5.16 -23.24
CA THR A 102 -15.78 5.12 -21.90
C THR A 102 -15.14 6.18 -21.03
N THR A 103 -15.95 7.05 -20.47
CA THR A 103 -15.52 8.04 -19.48
C THR A 103 -15.11 7.28 -18.21
N ILE A 104 -13.83 6.95 -18.09
CA ILE A 104 -13.29 6.42 -16.84
C ILE A 104 -13.17 7.60 -15.87
N GLU A 105 -13.83 7.51 -14.73
CA GLU A 105 -13.75 8.55 -13.71
C GLU A 105 -12.32 8.66 -13.19
N ARG A 106 -11.79 9.88 -13.26
CA ARG A 106 -10.49 10.21 -12.67
C ARG A 106 -10.67 10.35 -11.17
N VAL A 107 -9.97 9.54 -10.42
CA VAL A 107 -10.04 9.56 -8.95
C VAL A 107 -8.85 10.32 -8.39
N MET A 108 -9.13 11.27 -7.49
CA MET A 108 -8.11 12.02 -6.76
C MET A 108 -7.84 11.35 -5.41
N ILE A 109 -6.63 10.88 -5.19
CA ILE A 109 -6.24 10.14 -3.99
C ILE A 109 -5.08 10.86 -3.29
N PRO A 110 -5.16 11.10 -1.96
CA PRO A 110 -4.02 11.51 -1.17
C PRO A 110 -2.93 10.43 -1.25
N THR A 111 -1.76 10.79 -1.73
CA THR A 111 -0.68 9.85 -2.02
C THR A 111 0.60 10.32 -1.33
N ALA A 112 1.35 9.40 -0.73
CA ALA A 112 2.65 9.71 -0.15
C ALA A 112 3.58 10.31 -1.20
N LEU A 113 4.35 11.33 -0.82
CA LEU A 113 5.35 11.91 -1.71
C LEU A 113 6.39 10.86 -2.11
N ALA A 114 6.84 10.94 -3.35
CA ALA A 114 7.87 10.02 -3.85
C ALA A 114 9.18 10.13 -3.05
N GLU A 115 9.55 11.33 -2.64
CA GLU A 115 10.71 11.60 -1.78
C GLU A 115 10.61 10.89 -0.42
N LYS A 116 9.43 10.93 0.19
CA LYS A 116 9.16 10.20 1.44
C LYS A 116 9.30 8.68 1.21
N THR A 117 8.67 8.15 0.17
CA THR A 117 8.76 6.74 -0.18
C THR A 117 10.21 6.30 -0.43
N PHE A 118 11.02 7.15 -1.08
CA PHE A 118 12.43 6.90 -1.29
C PHE A 118 13.18 6.75 0.04
N LEU A 119 13.04 7.70 0.96
CA LEU A 119 13.71 7.66 2.25
C LEU A 119 13.25 6.48 3.12
N GLU A 120 11.95 6.22 3.20
CA GLU A 120 11.41 5.08 3.97
C GLU A 120 11.98 3.74 3.48
N LYS A 121 12.10 3.55 2.16
CA LYS A 121 12.72 2.35 1.58
C LYS A 121 14.22 2.30 1.84
N ALA A 122 14.92 3.43 1.78
CA ALA A 122 16.36 3.51 2.07
C ALA A 122 16.65 3.15 3.53
N PHE A 123 15.90 3.71 4.48
CA PHE A 123 16.01 3.37 5.90
C PHE A 123 15.71 1.90 6.15
N LEU A 124 14.62 1.37 5.57
CA LEU A 124 14.25 -0.03 5.69
C LEU A 124 15.38 -0.97 5.25
N LEU A 125 16.02 -0.66 4.11
CA LEU A 125 17.13 -1.47 3.62
C LEU A 125 18.40 -1.30 4.45
N HIS A 126 18.66 -0.09 4.95
CA HIS A 126 19.78 0.16 5.86
C HIS A 126 19.66 -0.69 7.13
N GLU A 127 18.50 -0.71 7.76
CA GLU A 127 18.23 -1.53 8.95
C GLU A 127 18.37 -3.03 8.65
N LEU A 128 17.82 -3.47 7.52
CA LEU A 128 17.91 -4.86 7.10
C LEU A 128 19.36 -5.31 6.91
N PHE A 129 20.19 -4.50 6.25
CA PHE A 129 21.59 -4.83 6.01
C PHE A 129 22.48 -4.64 7.24
N SER A 130 22.06 -3.81 8.18
CA SER A 130 22.76 -3.64 9.47
C SER A 130 22.42 -4.75 10.46
N SER A 131 21.33 -5.47 10.26
CA SER A 131 20.90 -6.58 11.12
C SER A 131 21.54 -7.90 10.69
N GLN A 132 22.09 -8.65 11.66
CA GLN A 132 22.69 -9.96 11.42
C GLN A 132 21.66 -11.10 11.21
N THR A 133 20.37 -10.83 11.40
CA THR A 133 19.28 -11.84 11.43
C THR A 133 18.35 -11.80 10.24
N SER A 134 18.80 -11.39 9.07
CA SER A 134 17.94 -11.17 7.91
C SER A 134 17.41 -12.45 7.25
N LYS A 135 16.41 -13.10 7.87
CA LYS A 135 15.65 -14.19 7.22
C LYS A 135 14.75 -13.70 6.08
N GLU A 136 14.54 -12.40 5.94
CA GLU A 136 13.58 -11.80 5.00
C GLU A 136 14.21 -11.08 3.80
N ALA A 137 15.52 -11.23 3.58
CA ALA A 137 16.24 -10.50 2.52
C ALA A 137 15.63 -10.72 1.12
N TYR A 138 15.12 -11.92 0.84
CA TYR A 138 14.54 -12.26 -0.47
C TYR A 138 13.31 -11.41 -0.81
N ARG A 139 12.43 -11.14 0.15
CA ARG A 139 11.22 -10.33 -0.09
C ARG A 139 11.49 -8.83 -0.21
N LYS A 140 12.69 -8.39 0.17
CA LYS A 140 13.08 -6.96 0.18
C LYS A 140 13.80 -6.53 -1.11
N SER A 141 14.16 -7.47 -2.01
CA SER A 141 14.81 -7.15 -3.31
C SER A 141 14.02 -6.17 -4.17
N ARG A 142 12.68 -6.21 -4.09
CA ARG A 142 11.82 -5.22 -4.75
C ARG A 142 12.11 -3.77 -4.34
N HIS A 143 12.47 -3.54 -3.07
CA HIS A 143 12.80 -2.19 -2.59
C HIS A 143 14.12 -1.68 -3.18
N LEU A 144 15.09 -2.56 -3.44
CA LEU A 144 16.31 -2.19 -4.18
C LEU A 144 15.99 -1.78 -5.61
N TYR A 145 15.12 -2.53 -6.28
CA TYR A 145 14.67 -2.18 -7.63
C TYR A 145 13.98 -0.82 -7.64
N ASP A 146 13.04 -0.59 -6.72
CA ASP A 146 12.31 0.67 -6.61
C ASP A 146 13.29 1.85 -6.39
N LEU A 147 14.23 1.72 -5.44
CA LEU A 147 15.24 2.75 -5.21
C LEU A 147 16.10 3.01 -6.45
N ALA A 148 16.53 1.96 -7.17
CA ALA A 148 17.30 2.11 -8.40
C ALA A 148 16.51 2.89 -9.46
N GLN A 149 15.21 2.62 -9.62
CA GLN A 149 14.35 3.36 -10.53
C GLN A 149 14.19 4.82 -10.08
N MET A 150 13.97 5.07 -8.80
CA MET A 150 13.82 6.44 -8.28
C MET A 150 15.13 7.24 -8.36
N MET A 151 16.30 6.59 -8.25
CA MET A 151 17.62 7.23 -8.43
C MET A 151 17.87 7.66 -9.87
N SER A 152 17.24 7.06 -10.86
CA SER A 152 17.30 7.51 -12.26
C SER A 152 16.52 8.80 -12.54
N THR A 153 15.80 9.29 -11.54
CA THR A 153 15.02 10.52 -11.56
C THR A 153 15.63 11.55 -10.61
N ASN A 154 15.02 12.74 -10.52
CA ASN A 154 15.43 13.75 -9.54
C ASN A 154 14.82 13.53 -8.14
N ILE A 155 14.04 12.47 -7.92
CA ILE A 155 13.39 12.15 -6.63
C ILE A 155 14.45 11.94 -5.54
N ALA A 156 15.44 11.09 -5.81
CA ALA A 156 16.50 10.80 -4.84
C ALA A 156 17.28 12.08 -4.44
N ALA A 157 17.61 12.94 -5.39
CA ALA A 157 18.31 14.18 -5.13
C ALA A 157 17.50 15.14 -4.24
N ARG A 158 16.18 15.27 -4.53
CA ARG A 158 15.30 16.09 -3.69
C ARG A 158 15.10 15.49 -2.30
N ALA A 159 14.94 14.18 -2.21
CA ALA A 159 14.76 13.48 -0.94
C ALA A 159 15.98 13.64 -0.01
N ILE A 160 17.19 13.55 -0.56
CA ILE A 160 18.44 13.68 0.22
C ILE A 160 18.69 15.15 0.61
N ALA A 161 18.22 16.10 -0.19
CA ALA A 161 18.38 17.53 0.09
C ALA A 161 17.35 18.08 1.09
N ASP A 162 16.36 17.29 1.48
CA ASP A 162 15.29 17.68 2.42
C ASP A 162 15.61 17.17 3.84
N ASP A 163 16.37 17.97 4.58
CA ASP A 163 16.77 17.65 5.95
C ASP A 163 15.57 17.51 6.90
N ASP A 164 14.52 18.27 6.71
CA ASP A 164 13.31 18.21 7.55
C ASP A 164 12.57 16.88 7.34
N LEU A 165 12.41 16.47 6.10
CA LEU A 165 11.81 15.19 5.75
C LEU A 165 12.67 14.03 6.27
N TRP A 166 13.98 14.10 6.09
CA TRP A 166 14.93 13.11 6.62
C TRP A 166 14.77 12.94 8.13
N ASN A 167 14.84 14.03 8.89
CA ASN A 167 14.75 14.02 10.35
C ASN A 167 13.38 13.52 10.82
N THR A 168 12.31 13.88 10.12
CA THR A 168 10.95 13.44 10.44
C THR A 168 10.84 11.91 10.30
N ILE A 169 11.32 11.35 9.20
CA ILE A 169 11.26 9.89 8.96
C ILE A 169 12.17 9.15 9.94
N HIS A 170 13.40 9.66 10.15
CA HIS A 170 14.34 9.06 11.09
C HIS A 170 13.75 8.98 12.50
N HIS A 171 13.23 10.10 13.02
CA HIS A 171 12.61 10.14 14.34
C HIS A 171 11.40 9.21 14.46
N HIS A 172 10.56 9.16 13.42
CA HIS A 172 9.42 8.22 13.40
C HIS A 172 9.88 6.77 13.51
N ARG A 173 10.94 6.39 12.80
CA ARG A 173 11.49 5.03 12.84
C ARG A 173 12.17 4.66 14.15
N GLU A 174 12.66 5.62 14.91
CA GLU A 174 13.16 5.38 16.28
C GLU A 174 12.05 5.06 17.28
N LEU A 175 10.80 5.47 17.00
CA LEU A 175 9.66 5.26 17.88
C LEU A 175 8.94 3.94 17.64
N PHE A 176 9.12 3.31 16.48
CA PHE A 176 8.43 2.11 16.00
C PHE A 176 9.38 1.05 15.48
#